data_1feaa162c8b2cd7df9f72bf1580e561e
#
_entry.id   1feaa162c8b2cd7df9f72bf1580e561e
#
_cell.length_a   1.000
_cell.length_b   1.000
_cell.length_c   1.000
_cell.angle_alpha   90.00
_cell.angle_beta   90.00
_cell.angle_gamma   90.00
#
_symmetry.space_group_name_H-M   'P 1'
#
loop_
_entity.id
_entity.type
_entity.pdbx_description
1 polymer ?
#
loop_
_entity_poly.entity_id
_entity_poly.type
_entity_poly.pdbx_seq_one_letter_code
_entity_poly.pdbx_strand_id
1 'polypeptide(L)'
;MAYPRSMEKTGLFITIDANIGAGKTNACHAIASAATASGWPARVLEEPTHHPKFNHFLQRYYDDLQTGKNAGGAFAMQMFMLCQRYEQHRLAVETAWGEQGQVIVQDRPIYGDTVFATTAMERGFMTPEEYQLYIDVYRNMSRDIMPPDIFVYLDVSPEECYDRMHSRGREQEEGVPLDYLQQLYDNYQKLLSEMRRRGVKVLTVDWSGFGPPVEIWKNIQSLVSSDDSWYEQLTFGLAKEPRVPIAPTK
;
A
#
# COMPACT_ATOMS: atom_id res chain seq x y z
N MET A 1 -9.41 -14.68 12.59
CA MET A 1 -9.09 -16.07 12.20
C MET A 1 -7.60 -16.12 11.94
N ALA A 2 -6.85 -17.01 12.59
CA ALA A 2 -5.46 -17.22 12.22
C ALA A 2 -5.43 -18.05 10.93
N TYR A 3 -4.72 -17.61 9.91
CA TYR A 3 -4.52 -18.41 8.69
C TYR A 3 -3.78 -19.70 9.06
N PRO A 4 -4.20 -20.87 8.53
CA PRO A 4 -3.53 -22.13 8.81
C PRO A 4 -2.08 -22.07 8.31
N ARG A 5 -1.12 -22.46 9.14
CA ARG A 5 0.33 -22.48 8.85
C ARG A 5 0.74 -23.42 7.68
N SER A 6 -0.21 -24.13 7.08
CA SER A 6 -0.01 -25.15 6.04
C SER A 6 -0.75 -24.87 4.74
N MET A 7 -1.12 -23.61 4.43
CA MET A 7 -1.64 -23.31 3.10
C MET A 7 -0.51 -23.47 2.08
N GLU A 8 -0.61 -24.48 1.23
CA GLU A 8 0.18 -24.52 -0.01
C GLU A 8 -0.20 -23.29 -0.84
N LYS A 9 0.80 -22.47 -1.17
CA LYS A 9 0.58 -21.30 -2.02
C LYS A 9 0.23 -21.75 -3.42
N THR A 10 -1.01 -21.57 -3.81
CA THR A 10 -1.52 -21.93 -5.14
C THR A 10 -1.43 -20.79 -6.13
N GLY A 11 -1.25 -19.53 -5.66
CA GLY A 11 -1.15 -18.32 -6.46
C GLY A 11 -0.11 -17.34 -5.93
N LEU A 12 -0.17 -16.10 -6.38
CA LEU A 12 0.81 -15.05 -6.06
C LEU A 12 0.11 -13.75 -5.65
N PHE A 13 0.49 -13.17 -4.52
CA PHE A 13 0.00 -11.90 -4.05
C PHE A 13 1.06 -10.80 -4.24
N ILE A 14 0.79 -9.87 -5.15
CA ILE A 14 1.62 -8.72 -5.51
C ILE A 14 0.94 -7.46 -5.03
N THR A 15 1.67 -6.57 -4.38
CA THR A 15 1.20 -5.22 -4.08
C THR A 15 2.01 -4.20 -4.86
N ILE A 16 1.35 -3.17 -5.39
CA ILE A 16 1.99 -2.06 -6.12
C ILE A 16 1.72 -0.77 -5.39
N ASP A 17 2.77 -0.02 -5.10
CA ASP A 17 2.65 1.29 -4.50
C ASP A 17 3.55 2.33 -5.18
N ALA A 18 3.20 3.59 -5.01
CA ALA A 18 3.91 4.74 -5.55
C ALA A 18 3.33 6.04 -5.01
N ASN A 19 3.96 7.14 -5.35
CA ASN A 19 3.43 8.48 -5.10
C ASN A 19 2.10 8.74 -5.82
N ILE A 20 1.40 9.80 -5.46
CA ILE A 20 0.22 10.30 -6.18
C ILE A 20 0.68 10.72 -7.58
N GLY A 21 -0.14 10.45 -8.59
CA GLY A 21 0.20 10.80 -9.99
C GLY A 21 1.13 9.83 -10.71
N ALA A 22 1.77 8.87 -10.02
CA ALA A 22 2.73 7.94 -10.63
C ALA A 22 2.13 6.98 -11.68
N GLY A 23 0.80 6.77 -11.72
CA GLY A 23 0.15 5.87 -12.69
C GLY A 23 0.03 4.43 -12.24
N LYS A 24 -0.09 4.18 -10.93
CA LYS A 24 -0.21 2.85 -10.31
C LYS A 24 -1.27 1.95 -10.95
N THR A 25 -2.49 2.44 -11.10
CA THR A 25 -3.60 1.64 -11.62
C THR A 25 -3.30 1.10 -13.01
N ASN A 26 -2.71 1.93 -13.89
CA ASN A 26 -2.28 1.47 -15.21
C ASN A 26 -1.19 0.38 -15.10
N ALA A 27 -0.23 0.53 -14.20
CA ALA A 27 0.80 -0.48 -13.95
C ALA A 27 0.20 -1.79 -13.44
N CYS A 28 -0.76 -1.73 -12.51
CA CYS A 28 -1.45 -2.92 -12.00
C CYS A 28 -2.11 -3.72 -13.13
N HIS A 29 -2.88 -3.05 -13.98
CA HIS A 29 -3.54 -3.70 -15.12
C HIS A 29 -2.54 -4.24 -16.14
N ALA A 30 -1.47 -3.50 -16.42
CA ALA A 30 -0.45 -3.92 -17.36
C ALA A 30 0.33 -5.16 -16.87
N ILE A 31 0.67 -5.22 -15.58
CA ILE A 31 1.35 -6.37 -14.98
C ILE A 31 0.41 -7.58 -14.92
N ALA A 32 -0.86 -7.40 -14.53
CA ALA A 32 -1.86 -8.47 -14.52
C ALA A 32 -2.08 -9.03 -15.93
N SER A 33 -2.12 -8.18 -16.95
CA SER A 33 -2.23 -8.59 -18.36
C SER A 33 -1.01 -9.38 -18.82
N ALA A 34 0.21 -8.97 -18.43
CA ALA A 34 1.45 -9.69 -18.74
C ALA A 34 1.49 -11.07 -18.06
N ALA A 35 1.03 -11.16 -16.80
CA ALA A 35 0.88 -12.42 -16.10
C ALA A 35 -0.09 -13.35 -16.83
N THR A 36 -1.28 -12.86 -17.21
CA THR A 36 -2.30 -13.63 -17.94
C THR A 36 -1.78 -14.12 -19.29
N ALA A 37 -1.09 -13.27 -20.05
CA ALA A 37 -0.47 -13.63 -21.32
C ALA A 37 0.62 -14.71 -21.17
N SER A 38 1.20 -14.84 -19.96
CA SER A 38 2.20 -15.86 -19.61
C SER A 38 1.57 -17.14 -19.03
N GLY A 39 0.24 -17.27 -19.07
CA GLY A 39 -0.48 -18.45 -18.59
C GLY A 39 -0.82 -18.42 -17.09
N TRP A 40 -0.63 -17.29 -16.41
CA TRP A 40 -1.01 -17.13 -15.00
C TRP A 40 -2.33 -16.35 -14.90
N PRO A 41 -3.45 -16.98 -14.50
CA PRO A 41 -4.69 -16.23 -14.27
C PRO A 41 -4.45 -15.08 -13.28
N ALA A 42 -4.66 -13.84 -13.72
CA ALA A 42 -4.36 -12.67 -12.91
C ALA A 42 -5.57 -11.75 -12.78
N ARG A 43 -5.67 -11.08 -11.60
CA ARG A 43 -6.73 -10.14 -11.28
C ARG A 43 -6.15 -8.92 -10.56
N VAL A 44 -6.70 -7.74 -10.88
CA VAL A 44 -6.38 -6.49 -10.17
C VAL A 44 -7.43 -6.25 -9.09
N LEU A 45 -6.97 -5.88 -7.90
CA LEU A 45 -7.77 -5.25 -6.86
C LEU A 45 -7.43 -3.77 -6.82
N GLU A 46 -8.31 -2.95 -7.41
CA GLU A 46 -8.12 -1.51 -7.49
C GLU A 46 -8.27 -0.84 -6.12
N GLU A 47 -7.62 0.30 -5.93
CA GLU A 47 -7.77 1.12 -4.74
C GLU A 47 -9.27 1.44 -4.49
N PRO A 48 -9.79 1.35 -3.24
CA PRO A 48 -11.24 1.43 -2.96
C PRO A 48 -11.80 2.86 -3.04
N THR A 49 -11.50 3.56 -4.14
CA THR A 49 -11.94 4.93 -4.40
C THR A 49 -13.41 5.02 -4.83
N HIS A 50 -14.02 3.89 -5.20
CA HIS A 50 -15.45 3.82 -5.56
C HIS A 50 -16.39 3.73 -4.36
N HIS A 51 -15.86 3.63 -3.15
CA HIS A 51 -16.71 3.62 -1.95
C HIS A 51 -17.50 4.94 -1.81
N PRO A 52 -18.81 4.92 -1.52
CA PRO A 52 -19.65 6.13 -1.51
C PRO A 52 -19.16 7.26 -0.60
N LYS A 53 -18.44 6.93 0.47
CA LYS A 53 -17.89 7.91 1.42
C LYS A 53 -16.50 8.42 1.04
N PHE A 54 -15.84 7.84 0.02
CA PHE A 54 -14.47 8.19 -0.33
C PHE A 54 -14.31 9.67 -0.63
N ASN A 55 -15.11 10.22 -1.55
CA ASN A 55 -15.03 11.63 -1.94
C ASN A 55 -15.28 12.58 -0.77
N HIS A 56 -16.18 12.21 0.17
CA HIS A 56 -16.43 13.02 1.37
C HIS A 56 -15.19 13.13 2.27
N PHE A 57 -14.51 12.01 2.53
CA PHE A 57 -13.29 12.04 3.35
C PHE A 57 -12.11 12.66 2.61
N LEU A 58 -12.00 12.41 1.30
CA LEU A 58 -10.96 12.99 0.46
C LEU A 58 -11.04 14.52 0.43
N GLN A 59 -12.26 15.07 0.26
CA GLN A 59 -12.46 16.51 0.27
C GLN A 59 -12.01 17.12 1.61
N ARG A 60 -12.44 16.56 2.73
CA ARG A 60 -12.01 17.04 4.06
C ARG A 60 -10.50 16.98 4.26
N TYR A 61 -9.84 15.95 3.73
CA TYR A 61 -8.38 15.84 3.76
C TYR A 61 -7.71 16.97 2.99
N TYR A 62 -8.19 17.27 1.78
CA TYR A 62 -7.65 18.36 0.97
C TYR A 62 -8.02 19.74 1.52
N ASP A 63 -9.15 19.89 2.20
CA ASP A 63 -9.47 21.12 2.92
C ASP A 63 -8.44 21.40 4.03
N ASP A 64 -8.04 20.39 4.79
CA ASP A 64 -6.95 20.51 5.78
C ASP A 64 -5.63 20.91 5.09
N LEU A 65 -5.30 20.27 3.96
CA LEU A 65 -4.08 20.54 3.19
C LEU A 65 -4.05 21.99 2.66
N GLN A 66 -5.16 22.49 2.10
CA GLN A 66 -5.27 23.82 1.51
C GLN A 66 -5.30 24.93 2.58
N THR A 67 -5.99 24.68 3.68
CA THR A 67 -6.11 25.69 4.77
C THR A 67 -4.92 25.69 5.71
N GLY A 68 -4.06 24.67 5.69
CA GLY A 68 -2.97 24.50 6.63
C GLY A 68 -3.43 24.24 8.07
N LYS A 69 -4.68 23.78 8.26
CA LYS A 69 -5.28 23.59 9.59
C LYS A 69 -5.72 22.15 9.76
N ASN A 70 -5.48 21.59 10.95
CA ASN A 70 -6.07 20.32 11.34
C ASN A 70 -7.53 20.54 11.76
N ALA A 71 -8.46 20.14 10.89
CA ALA A 71 -9.89 20.06 11.19
C ALA A 71 -10.38 18.59 11.33
N GLY A 72 -9.44 17.65 11.49
CA GLY A 72 -9.70 16.22 11.63
C GLY A 72 -10.00 15.50 10.31
N GLY A 73 -9.83 16.19 9.18
CA GLY A 73 -10.04 15.60 7.84
C GLY A 73 -8.99 14.55 7.53
N ALA A 74 -7.71 14.84 7.80
CA ALA A 74 -6.61 13.93 7.60
C ALA A 74 -6.75 12.65 8.42
N PHE A 75 -7.03 12.76 9.72
CA PHE A 75 -7.24 11.60 10.59
C PHE A 75 -8.42 10.74 10.12
N ALA A 76 -9.56 11.38 9.81
CA ALA A 76 -10.75 10.66 9.34
C ALA A 76 -10.50 9.93 8.01
N MET A 77 -9.78 10.55 7.07
CA MET A 77 -9.41 9.94 5.79
C MET A 77 -8.47 8.73 5.99
N GLN A 78 -7.43 8.87 6.82
CA GLN A 78 -6.48 7.79 7.06
C GLN A 78 -7.15 6.60 7.75
N MET A 79 -8.00 6.82 8.76
CA MET A 79 -8.76 5.76 9.42
C MET A 79 -9.72 5.06 8.45
N PHE A 80 -10.40 5.82 7.60
CA PHE A 80 -11.27 5.26 6.57
C PHE A 80 -10.49 4.38 5.58
N MET A 81 -9.38 4.89 5.02
CA MET A 81 -8.58 4.17 4.05
C MET A 81 -7.89 2.94 4.66
N LEU A 82 -7.41 3.04 5.89
CA LEU A 82 -6.84 1.91 6.63
C LEU A 82 -7.83 0.74 6.71
N CYS A 83 -9.09 1.01 7.08
CA CYS A 83 -10.14 -0.02 7.13
C CYS A 83 -10.39 -0.65 5.76
N GLN A 84 -10.52 0.19 4.70
CA GLN A 84 -10.81 -0.30 3.36
C GLN A 84 -9.65 -1.14 2.79
N ARG A 85 -8.40 -0.69 2.97
CA ARG A 85 -7.20 -1.41 2.51
C ARG A 85 -6.95 -2.70 3.30
N TYR A 86 -7.32 -2.73 4.58
CA TYR A 86 -7.26 -3.95 5.38
C TYR A 86 -8.19 -5.04 4.83
N GLU A 87 -9.45 -4.70 4.55
CA GLU A 87 -10.41 -5.65 3.97
C GLU A 87 -9.97 -6.12 2.58
N GLN A 88 -9.48 -5.20 1.75
CA GLN A 88 -8.92 -5.57 0.44
C GLN A 88 -7.71 -6.50 0.55
N HIS A 89 -6.82 -6.24 1.48
CA HIS A 89 -5.63 -7.07 1.70
C HIS A 89 -6.03 -8.49 2.11
N ARG A 90 -7.01 -8.63 3.00
CA ARG A 90 -7.55 -9.95 3.37
C ARG A 90 -8.12 -10.68 2.18
N LEU A 91 -8.94 -10.00 1.37
CA LEU A 91 -9.51 -10.56 0.14
C LEU A 91 -8.40 -10.98 -0.85
N ALA A 92 -7.34 -10.17 -0.97
CA ALA A 92 -6.19 -10.48 -1.82
C ALA A 92 -5.52 -11.79 -1.41
N VAL A 93 -5.23 -11.95 -0.12
CA VAL A 93 -4.63 -13.18 0.43
C VAL A 93 -5.54 -14.39 0.21
N GLU A 94 -6.82 -14.28 0.57
CA GLU A 94 -7.80 -15.36 0.41
C GLU A 94 -7.95 -15.80 -1.07
N THR A 95 -7.89 -14.84 -1.99
CA THR A 95 -8.00 -15.14 -3.43
C THR A 95 -6.72 -15.69 -4.03
N ALA A 96 -5.56 -15.11 -3.67
CA ALA A 96 -4.27 -15.55 -4.21
C ALA A 96 -3.90 -16.95 -3.75
N TRP A 97 -4.17 -17.28 -2.50
CA TRP A 97 -3.74 -18.54 -1.89
C TRP A 97 -4.90 -19.51 -1.61
N GLY A 98 -6.09 -19.25 -2.15
CA GLY A 98 -7.22 -20.16 -2.12
C GLY A 98 -7.07 -21.32 -3.11
N GLU A 99 -8.06 -22.21 -3.13
CA GLU A 99 -8.01 -23.48 -3.89
C GLU A 99 -7.72 -23.32 -5.41
N GLN A 100 -8.14 -22.21 -6.02
CA GLN A 100 -7.93 -21.98 -7.45
C GLN A 100 -6.65 -21.23 -7.80
N GLY A 101 -5.93 -20.71 -6.82
CA GLY A 101 -4.68 -19.96 -6.94
C GLY A 101 -4.62 -18.96 -8.10
N GLN A 102 -4.60 -17.69 -7.81
CA GLN A 102 -4.54 -16.63 -8.82
C GLN A 102 -3.39 -15.67 -8.53
N VAL A 103 -2.90 -14.99 -9.54
CA VAL A 103 -2.06 -13.82 -9.36
C VAL A 103 -2.96 -12.63 -9.01
N ILE A 104 -2.83 -12.12 -7.80
CA ILE A 104 -3.53 -10.92 -7.36
C ILE A 104 -2.58 -9.76 -7.36
N VAL A 105 -2.93 -8.70 -8.09
CA VAL A 105 -2.19 -7.43 -8.13
C VAL A 105 -3.04 -6.38 -7.42
N GLN A 106 -2.62 -5.96 -6.23
CA GLN A 106 -3.33 -4.96 -5.43
C GLN A 106 -2.76 -3.56 -5.65
N ASP A 107 -3.62 -2.62 -6.05
CA ASP A 107 -3.30 -1.19 -6.14
C ASP A 107 -3.34 -0.57 -4.75
N ARG A 108 -2.21 -0.15 -4.25
CA ARG A 108 -1.92 0.43 -2.94
C ARG A 108 -2.31 -0.47 -1.75
N PRO A 109 -1.33 -1.12 -1.14
CA PRO A 109 -1.52 -1.96 0.04
C PRO A 109 -1.69 -1.15 1.32
N ILE A 110 -2.08 -1.82 2.39
CA ILE A 110 -2.18 -1.25 3.74
C ILE A 110 -0.85 -0.61 4.23
N TYR A 111 0.29 -1.10 3.77
CA TYR A 111 1.61 -0.63 4.21
C TYR A 111 1.89 0.82 3.78
N GLY A 112 1.53 1.17 2.54
CA GLY A 112 1.68 2.53 2.02
C GLY A 112 0.79 3.55 2.72
N ASP A 113 -0.27 3.12 3.39
CA ASP A 113 -1.14 4.01 4.14
C ASP A 113 -0.39 4.77 5.26
N THR A 114 0.60 4.13 5.87
CA THR A 114 1.43 4.74 6.91
C THR A 114 2.24 5.94 6.40
N VAL A 115 2.59 5.96 5.11
CA VAL A 115 3.29 7.09 4.47
C VAL A 115 2.43 8.36 4.53
N PHE A 116 1.16 8.23 4.18
CA PHE A 116 0.21 9.35 4.21
C PHE A 116 -0.08 9.82 5.63
N ALA A 117 -0.28 8.91 6.57
CA ALA A 117 -0.50 9.23 7.97
C ALA A 117 0.72 9.94 8.58
N THR A 118 1.94 9.46 8.29
CA THR A 118 3.19 10.08 8.73
C THR A 118 3.34 11.47 8.15
N THR A 119 3.09 11.64 6.85
CA THR A 119 3.15 12.95 6.18
C THR A 119 2.12 13.91 6.77
N ALA A 120 0.89 13.45 7.04
CA ALA A 120 -0.14 14.28 7.66
C ALA A 120 0.27 14.76 9.08
N MET A 121 0.88 13.90 9.87
CA MET A 121 1.39 14.25 11.20
C MET A 121 2.56 15.23 11.09
N GLU A 122 3.55 14.98 10.24
CA GLU A 122 4.72 15.84 10.03
C GLU A 122 4.32 17.25 9.54
N ARG A 123 3.21 17.36 8.82
CA ARG A 123 2.65 18.65 8.33
C ARG A 123 1.66 19.29 9.30
N GLY A 124 1.38 18.68 10.45
CA GLY A 124 0.47 19.22 11.46
C GLY A 124 -1.03 19.04 11.11
N PHE A 125 -1.38 18.23 10.12
CA PHE A 125 -2.79 17.90 9.78
C PHE A 125 -3.34 16.76 10.63
N MET A 126 -2.50 16.14 11.44
CA MET A 126 -2.83 15.12 12.42
C MET A 126 -2.05 15.40 13.70
N THR A 127 -2.71 15.39 14.85
CA THR A 127 -2.02 15.56 16.12
C THR A 127 -1.17 14.33 16.45
N PRO A 128 -0.14 14.47 17.34
CA PRO A 128 0.63 13.31 17.80
C PRO A 128 -0.25 12.20 18.39
N GLU A 129 -1.32 12.56 19.11
CA GLU A 129 -2.24 11.63 19.75
C GLU A 129 -3.10 10.89 18.70
N GLU A 130 -3.61 11.61 17.68
CA GLU A 130 -4.34 11.01 16.54
C GLU A 130 -3.43 10.06 15.76
N TYR A 131 -2.19 10.47 15.50
CA TYR A 131 -1.20 9.63 14.83
C TYR A 131 -0.88 8.38 15.64
N GLN A 132 -0.69 8.51 16.96
CA GLN A 132 -0.43 7.36 17.82
C GLN A 132 -1.61 6.37 17.80
N LEU A 133 -2.85 6.88 17.89
CA LEU A 133 -4.04 6.04 17.77
C LEU A 133 -4.11 5.33 16.41
N TYR A 134 -3.82 6.04 15.32
CA TYR A 134 -3.76 5.45 13.99
C TYR A 134 -2.73 4.31 13.94
N ILE A 135 -1.52 4.53 14.45
CA ILE A 135 -0.43 3.54 14.46
C ILE A 135 -0.82 2.31 15.30
N ASP A 136 -1.50 2.49 16.42
CA ASP A 136 -1.93 1.38 17.28
C ASP A 136 -3.00 0.53 16.58
N VAL A 137 -3.95 1.16 15.89
CA VAL A 137 -4.95 0.44 15.06
C VAL A 137 -4.27 -0.27 13.89
N TYR A 138 -3.37 0.41 13.15
CA TYR A 138 -2.59 -0.18 12.07
C TYR A 138 -1.80 -1.41 12.52
N ARG A 139 -1.10 -1.32 13.66
CA ARG A 139 -0.32 -2.43 14.22
C ARG A 139 -1.21 -3.63 14.58
N ASN A 140 -2.37 -3.37 15.18
CA ASN A 140 -3.31 -4.43 15.51
C ASN A 140 -3.86 -5.12 14.25
N MET A 141 -4.24 -4.36 13.22
CA MET A 141 -4.71 -4.91 11.96
C MET A 141 -3.60 -5.67 11.22
N SER A 142 -2.40 -5.11 11.14
CA SER A 142 -1.28 -5.71 10.39
C SER A 142 -0.70 -6.98 11.01
N ARG A 143 -0.95 -7.26 12.29
CA ARG A 143 -0.55 -8.52 12.95
C ARG A 143 -1.25 -9.76 12.40
N ASP A 144 -2.47 -9.58 11.93
CA ASP A 144 -3.36 -10.68 11.57
C ASP A 144 -3.46 -10.88 10.05
N ILE A 145 -2.67 -10.13 9.27
CA ILE A 145 -2.63 -10.28 7.82
C ILE A 145 -1.29 -10.85 7.34
N MET A 146 -1.35 -11.64 6.27
CA MET A 146 -0.17 -12.19 5.64
C MET A 146 0.49 -11.16 4.73
N PRO A 147 1.83 -11.04 4.73
CA PRO A 147 2.52 -10.11 3.83
C PRO A 147 2.36 -10.55 2.37
N PRO A 148 2.49 -9.61 1.41
CA PRO A 148 2.52 -9.95 -0.01
C PRO A 148 3.77 -10.78 -0.34
N ASP A 149 3.69 -11.55 -1.42
CA ASP A 149 4.85 -12.28 -1.96
C ASP A 149 5.91 -11.30 -2.48
N ILE A 150 5.48 -10.15 -2.98
CA ILE A 150 6.36 -9.07 -3.42
C ILE A 150 5.67 -7.71 -3.31
N PHE A 151 6.43 -6.74 -2.86
CA PHE A 151 6.05 -5.33 -2.87
C PHE A 151 6.76 -4.63 -4.04
N VAL A 152 6.01 -4.13 -5.01
CA VAL A 152 6.53 -3.38 -6.15
C VAL A 152 6.35 -1.88 -5.87
N TYR A 153 7.44 -1.14 -5.90
CA TYR A 153 7.42 0.32 -5.82
C TYR A 153 7.73 0.91 -7.19
N LEU A 154 6.81 1.73 -7.70
CA LEU A 154 7.02 2.48 -8.92
C LEU A 154 7.73 3.79 -8.58
N ASP A 155 9.00 3.88 -8.94
CA ASP A 155 9.84 5.03 -8.67
C ASP A 155 9.63 6.08 -9.77
N VAL A 156 9.04 7.20 -9.38
CA VAL A 156 8.77 8.37 -10.24
C VAL A 156 9.12 9.61 -9.43
N SER A 157 9.79 10.56 -10.03
CA SER A 157 10.15 11.81 -9.34
C SER A 157 8.91 12.60 -8.90
N PRO A 158 8.98 13.36 -7.80
CA PRO A 158 7.89 14.22 -7.35
C PRO A 158 7.42 15.20 -8.43
N GLU A 159 8.34 15.75 -9.21
CA GLU A 159 8.05 16.69 -10.29
C GLU A 159 7.22 16.02 -11.40
N GLU A 160 7.62 14.84 -11.82
CA GLU A 160 6.88 14.10 -12.83
C GLU A 160 5.52 13.63 -12.31
N CYS A 161 5.43 13.21 -11.05
CA CYS A 161 4.16 12.91 -10.38
C CYS A 161 3.23 14.12 -10.36
N TYR A 162 3.78 15.31 -10.08
CA TYR A 162 3.06 16.57 -10.08
C TYR A 162 2.50 16.89 -11.47
N ASP A 163 3.34 16.82 -12.52
CA ASP A 163 2.94 17.07 -13.90
C ASP A 163 1.85 16.10 -14.38
N ARG A 164 2.02 14.80 -14.10
CA ARG A 164 1.03 13.76 -14.42
C ARG A 164 -0.29 13.96 -13.69
N MET A 165 -0.26 14.36 -12.42
CA MET A 165 -1.43 14.63 -11.60
C MET A 165 -2.24 15.81 -12.17
N HIS A 166 -1.57 16.92 -12.50
CA HIS A 166 -2.20 18.10 -13.09
C HIS A 166 -2.73 17.82 -14.50
N SER A 167 -1.98 17.06 -15.31
CA SER A 167 -2.44 16.65 -16.65
C SER A 167 -3.69 15.77 -16.61
N ARG A 168 -3.87 14.96 -15.52
CA ARG A 168 -5.06 14.17 -15.30
C ARG A 168 -6.29 15.01 -14.93
N GLY A 169 -6.09 16.16 -14.29
CA GLY A 169 -7.12 17.16 -14.02
C GLY A 169 -8.24 16.74 -13.06
N ARG A 170 -7.91 16.02 -11.99
CA ARG A 170 -8.90 15.75 -10.94
C ARG A 170 -9.07 17.00 -10.08
N GLU A 171 -10.30 17.51 -10.01
CA GLU A 171 -10.65 18.74 -9.29
C GLU A 171 -10.15 18.74 -7.83
N GLN A 172 -10.27 17.60 -7.14
CA GLN A 172 -9.83 17.47 -5.73
C GLN A 172 -8.30 17.59 -5.55
N GLU A 173 -7.52 17.34 -6.61
CA GLU A 173 -6.07 17.33 -6.58
C GLU A 173 -5.44 18.66 -7.02
N GLU A 174 -6.24 19.63 -7.49
CA GLU A 174 -5.78 20.90 -8.07
C GLU A 174 -4.89 21.71 -7.11
N GLY A 175 -5.16 21.62 -5.80
CA GLY A 175 -4.42 22.33 -4.76
C GLY A 175 -3.26 21.57 -4.12
N VAL A 176 -2.89 20.39 -4.61
CA VAL A 176 -1.81 19.59 -4.04
C VAL A 176 -0.44 20.17 -4.44
N PRO A 177 0.38 20.66 -3.48
CA PRO A 177 1.63 21.30 -3.81
C PRO A 177 2.76 20.28 -4.05
N LEU A 178 3.79 20.68 -4.81
CA LEU A 178 4.94 19.82 -5.11
C LEU A 178 5.70 19.37 -3.86
N ASP A 179 5.85 20.23 -2.87
CA ASP A 179 6.54 19.90 -1.61
C ASP A 179 5.84 18.80 -0.81
N TYR A 180 4.51 18.67 -0.95
CA TYR A 180 3.77 17.54 -0.39
C TYR A 180 4.14 16.22 -1.09
N LEU A 181 4.24 16.22 -2.41
CA LEU A 181 4.67 15.03 -3.17
C LEU A 181 6.13 14.68 -2.86
N GLN A 182 7.00 15.68 -2.65
CA GLN A 182 8.37 15.45 -2.20
C GLN A 182 8.40 14.77 -0.83
N GLN A 183 7.60 15.24 0.12
CA GLN A 183 7.54 14.64 1.45
C GLN A 183 6.97 13.22 1.44
N LEU A 184 5.95 12.95 0.62
CA LEU A 184 5.47 11.58 0.39
C LEU A 184 6.59 10.69 -0.17
N TYR A 185 7.33 11.16 -1.17
CA TYR A 185 8.45 10.43 -1.75
C TYR A 185 9.50 10.06 -0.69
N ASP A 186 9.92 11.03 0.13
CA ASP A 186 10.90 10.81 1.20
C ASP A 186 10.39 9.79 2.23
N ASN A 187 9.12 9.86 2.60
CA ASN A 187 8.50 8.90 3.51
C ASN A 187 8.34 7.51 2.88
N TYR A 188 8.11 7.41 1.56
CA TYR A 188 8.18 6.13 0.84
C TYR A 188 9.59 5.53 0.91
N GLN A 189 10.66 6.30 0.71
CA GLN A 189 12.03 5.78 0.82
C GLN A 189 12.32 5.21 2.22
N LYS A 190 11.80 5.84 3.30
CA LYS A 190 11.88 5.32 4.67
C LYS A 190 11.12 3.99 4.80
N LEU A 191 9.89 3.91 4.28
CA LEU A 191 9.08 2.69 4.28
C LEU A 191 9.80 1.55 3.55
N LEU A 192 10.30 1.78 2.34
CA LEU A 192 11.00 0.76 1.54
C LEU A 192 12.25 0.24 2.23
N SER A 193 13.01 1.13 2.87
CA SER A 193 14.19 0.76 3.66
C SER A 193 13.81 -0.17 4.83
N GLU A 194 12.74 0.17 5.54
CA GLU A 194 12.24 -0.64 6.65
C GLU A 194 11.68 -1.99 6.18
N MET A 195 10.95 -2.02 5.08
CA MET A 195 10.43 -3.26 4.51
C MET A 195 11.56 -4.22 4.12
N ARG A 196 12.60 -3.71 3.45
CA ARG A 196 13.81 -4.51 3.11
C ARG A 196 14.51 -5.02 4.37
N ARG A 197 14.65 -4.19 5.39
CA ARG A 197 15.25 -4.56 6.68
C ARG A 197 14.47 -5.69 7.38
N ARG A 198 13.16 -5.74 7.19
CA ARG A 198 12.27 -6.80 7.70
C ARG A 198 12.23 -8.04 6.81
N GLY A 199 12.96 -8.08 5.70
CA GLY A 199 13.01 -9.21 4.79
C GLY A 199 11.87 -9.25 3.76
N VAL A 200 11.06 -8.18 3.62
CA VAL A 200 10.06 -8.11 2.55
C VAL A 200 10.76 -8.02 1.20
N LYS A 201 10.34 -8.82 0.23
CA LYS A 201 10.81 -8.70 -1.16
C LYS A 201 10.28 -7.41 -1.78
N VAL A 202 11.18 -6.44 -2.00
CA VAL A 202 10.84 -5.14 -2.57
C VAL A 202 11.51 -5.00 -3.94
N LEU A 203 10.69 -4.89 -4.98
CA LEU A 203 11.12 -4.54 -6.34
C LEU A 203 10.87 -3.04 -6.58
N THR A 204 11.94 -2.26 -6.73
CA THR A 204 11.84 -0.87 -7.17
C THR A 204 11.98 -0.82 -8.69
N VAL A 205 11.04 -0.17 -9.35
CA VAL A 205 10.95 -0.06 -10.81
C VAL A 205 11.00 1.41 -11.19
N ASP A 206 11.97 1.81 -12.02
CA ASP A 206 11.92 3.10 -12.68
C ASP A 206 10.69 3.16 -13.59
N TRP A 207 9.77 4.06 -13.26
CA TRP A 207 8.48 4.20 -13.94
C TRP A 207 8.32 5.58 -14.61
N SER A 208 9.40 6.29 -14.80
CA SER A 208 9.44 7.59 -15.48
C SER A 208 8.94 7.50 -16.91
N GLY A 209 9.28 6.42 -17.62
CA GLY A 209 8.90 6.16 -19.02
C GLY A 209 7.79 5.13 -19.22
N PHE A 210 6.99 4.79 -18.18
CA PHE A 210 6.01 3.68 -18.25
C PHE A 210 6.66 2.39 -18.79
N GLY A 211 7.62 1.85 -18.07
CA GLY A 211 8.48 0.74 -18.47
C GLY A 211 7.73 -0.52 -18.93
N PRO A 212 8.41 -1.48 -19.57
CA PRO A 212 7.79 -2.65 -20.20
C PRO A 212 7.18 -3.61 -19.16
N PRO A 213 5.84 -3.77 -19.10
CA PRO A 213 5.17 -4.60 -18.08
C PRO A 213 5.62 -6.06 -18.10
N VAL A 214 6.00 -6.57 -19.26
CA VAL A 214 6.49 -7.95 -19.44
C VAL A 214 7.82 -8.16 -18.71
N GLU A 215 8.72 -7.16 -18.71
CA GLU A 215 9.99 -7.24 -17.98
C GLU A 215 9.75 -7.17 -16.47
N ILE A 216 8.83 -6.31 -16.03
CA ILE A 216 8.45 -6.23 -14.62
C ILE A 216 7.89 -7.59 -14.16
N TRP A 217 7.00 -8.19 -14.94
CA TRP A 217 6.46 -9.52 -14.64
C TRP A 217 7.57 -10.59 -14.55
N LYS A 218 8.53 -10.61 -15.47
CA LYS A 218 9.69 -11.53 -15.42
C LYS A 218 10.53 -11.32 -14.17
N ASN A 219 10.78 -10.06 -13.79
CA ASN A 219 11.52 -9.74 -12.58
C ASN A 219 10.78 -10.22 -11.31
N ILE A 220 9.44 -10.04 -11.27
CA ILE A 220 8.61 -10.56 -10.19
C ILE A 220 8.76 -12.08 -10.10
N GLN A 221 8.59 -12.81 -11.21
CA GLN A 221 8.72 -14.27 -11.25
C GLN A 221 10.11 -14.74 -10.75
N SER A 222 11.18 -14.08 -11.19
CA SER A 222 12.54 -14.40 -10.77
C SER A 222 12.74 -14.21 -9.26
N LEU A 223 12.22 -13.12 -8.69
CA LEU A 223 12.36 -12.83 -7.26
C LEU A 223 11.52 -13.77 -6.39
N VAL A 224 10.36 -14.20 -6.87
CA VAL A 224 9.50 -15.13 -6.12
C VAL A 224 10.06 -16.55 -6.17
N SER A 225 10.61 -16.99 -7.30
CA SER A 225 11.14 -18.36 -7.47
C SER A 225 12.45 -18.61 -6.71
N SER A 226 13.14 -17.57 -6.27
CA SER A 226 14.49 -17.69 -5.73
C SER A 226 14.59 -18.12 -4.27
N ASP A 227 13.52 -18.07 -3.49
CA ASP A 227 13.58 -18.41 -2.06
C ASP A 227 12.20 -18.58 -1.39
N ASP A 228 11.88 -19.81 -0.94
CA ASP A 228 10.69 -20.08 -0.13
C ASP A 228 10.90 -19.79 1.37
N SER A 229 12.14 -19.52 1.82
CA SER A 229 12.48 -19.41 3.24
C SER A 229 12.13 -18.06 3.89
N TRP A 230 11.88 -17.01 3.09
CA TRP A 230 11.60 -15.65 3.62
C TRP A 230 10.31 -15.55 4.41
N TYR A 231 9.33 -16.40 4.11
CA TYR A 231 8.02 -16.44 4.74
C TYR A 231 8.07 -16.81 6.22
N GLU A 232 8.94 -17.76 6.59
CA GLU A 232 9.16 -18.14 7.99
C GLU A 232 9.79 -17.01 8.81
N GLN A 233 10.64 -16.19 8.19
CA GLN A 233 11.31 -15.07 8.86
C GLN A 233 10.38 -13.92 9.20
N LEU A 234 9.39 -13.61 8.33
CA LEU A 234 8.43 -12.52 8.56
C LEU A 234 7.40 -12.86 9.63
N THR A 235 6.90 -14.09 9.65
CA THR A 235 5.96 -14.55 10.68
C THR A 235 6.63 -14.64 12.05
N PHE A 236 7.93 -14.95 12.13
CA PHE A 236 8.70 -14.96 13.37
C PHE A 236 9.00 -13.56 13.94
N GLY A 237 9.24 -12.57 13.05
CA GLY A 237 9.53 -11.18 13.46
C GLY A 237 8.32 -10.45 14.03
N LEU A 238 7.13 -10.70 13.49
CA LEU A 238 5.87 -10.09 13.96
C LEU A 238 5.35 -10.73 15.26
N ALA A 239 5.73 -12.00 15.53
CA ALA A 239 5.30 -12.73 16.72
C ALA A 239 6.12 -12.40 17.98
N LYS A 240 7.22 -11.65 17.88
CA LYS A 240 8.17 -11.41 19.00
C LYS A 240 7.91 -10.13 19.78
N GLU A 241 7.00 -9.27 19.39
CA GLU A 241 6.57 -8.19 20.28
C GLU A 241 5.57 -8.74 21.30
N PRO A 242 5.82 -8.63 22.62
CA PRO A 242 4.91 -9.12 23.64
C PRO A 242 3.57 -8.39 23.51
N ARG A 243 2.48 -9.16 23.51
CA ARG A 243 1.12 -8.59 23.65
C ARG A 243 1.11 -7.77 24.94
N VAL A 244 0.96 -6.46 24.84
CA VAL A 244 0.66 -5.64 26.01
C VAL A 244 -0.71 -6.10 26.51
N PRO A 245 -0.84 -6.63 27.74
CA PRO A 245 -2.13 -7.03 28.28
C PRO A 245 -3.01 -5.77 28.34
N ILE A 246 -4.20 -5.85 27.76
CA ILE A 246 -5.23 -4.84 27.99
C ILE A 246 -5.57 -4.95 29.50
N ALA A 247 -5.22 -3.92 30.25
CA ALA A 247 -5.56 -3.88 31.66
C ALA A 247 -7.10 -3.94 31.80
N PRO A 248 -7.65 -4.79 32.68
CA PRO A 248 -9.09 -4.81 32.91
C PRO A 248 -9.52 -3.44 33.42
N THR A 249 -10.46 -2.83 32.72
CA THR A 249 -11.17 -1.63 33.18
C THR A 249 -11.81 -1.92 34.52
N LYS A 250 -11.43 -1.14 35.54
CA LYS A 250 -12.10 -1.11 36.83
C LYS A 250 -13.44 -0.42 36.70
#